data_cae9c80f870783a87e3c5ccb96317b2f
#
_entry.id   cae9c80f870783a87e3c5ccb96317b2f
#
_cell.length_a   1.000
_cell.length_b   1.000
_cell.length_c   1.000
_cell.angle_alpha   90.00
_cell.angle_beta   90.00
_cell.angle_gamma   90.00
#
_symmetry.space_group_name_H-M   'P 1'
#
loop_
_entity.id
_entity.type
_entity.pdbx_description
1 polymer ?
#
loop_
_entity_poly.entity_id
_entity_poly.type
_entity_poly.pdbx_seq_one_letter_code
_entity_poly.pdbx_strand_id
1 'polypeptide(L)'
;KELFEGVMINLPEFMNIRNLIERSRRGIKFTGTARDRIADFIRSTFNSNGAVRVTNLITLLEMMANTEEYELLASVGFTQSVNSSDFERFNKIYQYLVKNFNQPIKLEEVAGLVGLTPTAFCRYFKERTKKTFVQYLNDMRIGHAKRLLIEGKMKISTVSMEVGFNNLSNFIEQFKKSVHMLPTEYQKQYGVKNKK
;
A
#
# COMPACT_ATOMS: atom_id res chain seq x y z
N LYS A 1 -1.35 -6.45 -0.77
CA LYS A 1 -0.26 -7.44 -0.81
C LYS A 1 -0.71 -8.77 -0.21
N GLU A 2 -1.38 -8.76 0.94
CA GLU A 2 -1.91 -9.98 1.60
C GLU A 2 -2.89 -10.78 0.72
N LEU A 3 -3.66 -10.13 -0.15
CA LEU A 3 -4.56 -10.78 -1.09
C LEU A 3 -3.80 -11.68 -2.10
N PHE A 4 -2.55 -11.32 -2.42
CA PHE A 4 -1.71 -12.01 -3.42
C PHE A 4 -0.57 -12.83 -2.80
N GLU A 5 -0.37 -12.79 -1.49
CA GLU A 5 0.62 -13.62 -0.77
C GLU A 5 -0.02 -14.87 -0.12
N GLY A 6 -1.37 -14.99 -0.17
CA GLY A 6 -2.12 -16.09 0.43
C GLY A 6 -2.43 -17.24 -0.53
N VAL A 7 -3.41 -18.06 -0.14
CA VAL A 7 -3.84 -19.25 -0.89
C VAL A 7 -4.29 -18.93 -2.32
N MET A 8 -4.90 -17.75 -2.55
CA MET A 8 -5.44 -17.38 -3.87
C MET A 8 -4.39 -17.31 -4.98
N ILE A 9 -3.20 -16.76 -4.71
CA ILE A 9 -2.16 -16.64 -5.75
C ILE A 9 -1.64 -18.00 -6.21
N ASN A 10 -1.82 -19.05 -5.40
CA ASN A 10 -1.37 -20.39 -5.68
C ASN A 10 -2.41 -21.25 -6.42
N LEU A 11 -3.61 -20.71 -6.64
CA LEU A 11 -4.61 -21.38 -7.45
C LEU A 11 -4.14 -21.44 -8.92
N PRO A 12 -4.46 -22.53 -9.66
CA PRO A 12 -4.10 -22.66 -11.08
C PRO A 12 -4.62 -21.48 -11.94
N GLU A 13 -5.79 -20.94 -11.59
CA GLU A 13 -6.44 -19.83 -12.27
C GLU A 13 -5.63 -18.52 -12.21
N PHE A 14 -4.75 -18.39 -11.22
CA PHE A 14 -3.87 -17.21 -11.04
C PHE A 14 -2.48 -17.38 -11.65
N MET A 15 -2.23 -18.47 -12.39
CA MET A 15 -0.91 -18.74 -12.96
C MET A 15 -0.42 -17.61 -13.88
N ASN A 16 -1.30 -17.07 -14.75
CA ASN A 16 -0.96 -15.98 -15.66
C ASN A 16 -0.66 -14.67 -14.90
N ILE A 17 -1.44 -14.37 -13.86
CA ILE A 17 -1.20 -13.20 -12.99
C ILE A 17 0.12 -13.36 -12.24
N ARG A 18 0.46 -14.56 -11.77
CA ARG A 18 1.75 -14.84 -11.13
C ARG A 18 2.91 -14.59 -12.08
N ASN A 19 2.79 -15.07 -13.32
CA ASN A 19 3.78 -14.82 -14.36
C ASN A 19 3.91 -13.34 -14.70
N LEU A 20 2.81 -12.59 -14.70
CA LEU A 20 2.82 -11.13 -14.86
C LEU A 20 3.59 -10.45 -13.72
N ILE A 21 3.34 -10.83 -12.47
CA ILE A 21 4.04 -10.28 -11.29
C ILE A 21 5.54 -10.55 -11.40
N GLU A 22 5.94 -11.73 -11.83
CA GLU A 22 7.36 -12.07 -12.01
C GLU A 22 7.99 -11.23 -13.14
N ARG A 23 7.31 -11.12 -14.31
CA ARG A 23 7.74 -10.26 -15.41
C ARG A 23 7.81 -8.78 -15.02
N SER A 24 6.92 -8.30 -14.13
CA SER A 24 6.87 -6.92 -13.69
C SER A 24 8.14 -6.44 -12.96
N ARG A 25 8.94 -7.38 -12.43
CA ARG A 25 10.26 -7.07 -11.83
C ARG A 25 11.22 -6.44 -12.84
N ARG A 26 11.02 -6.70 -14.11
CA ARG A 26 11.82 -6.14 -15.20
C ARG A 26 11.25 -4.83 -15.75
N GLY A 27 10.14 -4.35 -15.19
CA GLY A 27 9.35 -3.26 -15.75
C GLY A 27 8.65 -3.70 -17.05
N ILE A 28 7.34 -3.48 -17.11
CA ILE A 28 6.53 -3.81 -18.30
C ILE A 28 6.01 -2.51 -18.89
N LYS A 29 6.29 -2.28 -20.16
CA LYS A 29 5.69 -1.21 -20.96
C LYS A 29 4.68 -1.84 -21.91
N PHE A 30 3.41 -1.64 -21.65
CA PHE A 30 2.35 -2.07 -22.57
C PHE A 30 2.35 -1.20 -23.83
N THR A 31 2.13 -1.82 -24.98
CA THR A 31 2.18 -1.20 -26.31
C THR A 31 0.87 -1.44 -27.05
N GLY A 32 0.75 -0.91 -28.26
CA GLY A 32 -0.38 -1.18 -29.15
C GLY A 32 -1.75 -0.90 -28.53
N THR A 33 -2.73 -1.68 -28.94
CA THR A 33 -4.13 -1.56 -28.52
C THR A 33 -4.33 -2.01 -27.07
N ALA A 34 -3.48 -2.90 -26.54
CA ALA A 34 -3.55 -3.34 -25.15
C ALA A 34 -3.28 -2.18 -24.18
N ARG A 35 -2.33 -1.29 -24.51
CA ARG A 35 -2.06 -0.09 -23.71
C ARG A 35 -3.32 0.75 -23.53
N ASP A 36 -4.04 1.01 -24.61
CA ASP A 36 -5.20 1.89 -24.57
C ASP A 36 -6.37 1.23 -23.83
N ARG A 37 -6.64 -0.06 -24.09
CA ARG A 37 -7.63 -0.85 -23.36
C ARG A 37 -7.36 -0.91 -21.84
N ILE A 38 -6.11 -1.13 -21.44
CA ILE A 38 -5.69 -1.15 -20.04
C ILE A 38 -5.89 0.23 -19.41
N ALA A 39 -5.49 1.31 -20.11
CA ALA A 39 -5.65 2.67 -19.62
C ALA A 39 -7.11 3.05 -19.43
N ASP A 40 -7.98 2.69 -20.37
CA ASP A 40 -9.43 2.95 -20.28
C ASP A 40 -10.08 2.15 -19.15
N PHE A 41 -9.68 0.90 -18.98
CA PHE A 41 -10.17 0.09 -17.88
C PHE A 41 -9.74 0.64 -16.51
N ILE A 42 -8.50 1.12 -16.37
CA ILE A 42 -8.04 1.80 -15.15
C ILE A 42 -8.90 3.04 -14.86
N ARG A 43 -9.19 3.87 -15.87
CA ARG A 43 -10.03 5.07 -15.71
C ARG A 43 -11.44 4.71 -15.28
N SER A 44 -12.07 3.70 -15.90
CA SER A 44 -13.41 3.25 -15.55
C SER A 44 -13.51 2.69 -14.13
N THR A 45 -12.43 2.07 -13.66
CA THR A 45 -12.35 1.44 -12.33
C THR A 45 -12.12 2.45 -11.21
N PHE A 46 -11.64 3.65 -11.52
CA PHE A 46 -11.26 4.65 -10.52
C PHE A 46 -12.40 5.01 -9.56
N ASN A 47 -13.63 5.05 -10.04
CA ASN A 47 -14.84 5.37 -9.27
C ASN A 47 -15.50 4.14 -8.61
N SER A 48 -14.95 2.94 -8.77
CA SER A 48 -15.51 1.72 -8.21
C SER A 48 -15.22 1.61 -6.71
N ASN A 49 -16.16 1.07 -5.94
CA ASN A 49 -16.06 0.89 -4.50
C ASN A 49 -16.39 -0.56 -4.08
N GLY A 50 -16.02 -0.92 -2.85
CA GLY A 50 -16.36 -2.21 -2.26
C GLY A 50 -15.82 -3.42 -3.05
N ALA A 51 -16.61 -4.48 -3.14
CA ALA A 51 -16.24 -5.72 -3.81
C ALA A 51 -15.97 -5.54 -5.32
N VAL A 52 -16.70 -4.63 -5.98
CA VAL A 52 -16.52 -4.30 -7.40
C VAL A 52 -15.10 -3.83 -7.70
N ARG A 53 -14.51 -3.04 -6.79
CA ARG A 53 -13.12 -2.58 -6.94
C ARG A 53 -12.12 -3.74 -6.91
N VAL A 54 -12.37 -4.75 -6.07
CA VAL A 54 -11.52 -5.95 -6.00
C VAL A 54 -11.65 -6.79 -7.27
N THR A 55 -12.88 -7.01 -7.73
CA THR A 55 -13.15 -7.74 -8.99
C THR A 55 -12.47 -7.04 -10.17
N ASN A 56 -12.64 -5.73 -10.28
CA ASN A 56 -12.01 -4.94 -11.36
C ASN A 56 -10.47 -5.00 -11.29
N LEU A 57 -9.87 -5.03 -10.10
CA LEU A 57 -8.43 -5.21 -9.96
C LEU A 57 -7.98 -6.57 -10.50
N ILE A 58 -8.70 -7.65 -10.20
CA ILE A 58 -8.39 -8.99 -10.71
C ILE A 58 -8.55 -9.01 -12.23
N THR A 59 -9.63 -8.45 -12.77
CA THR A 59 -9.86 -8.34 -14.22
C THR A 59 -8.75 -7.55 -14.91
N LEU A 60 -8.31 -6.44 -14.32
CA LEU A 60 -7.20 -5.64 -14.83
C LEU A 60 -5.90 -6.46 -14.90
N LEU A 61 -5.59 -7.18 -13.83
CA LEU A 61 -4.39 -8.03 -13.79
C LEU A 61 -4.47 -9.16 -14.84
N GLU A 62 -5.65 -9.73 -15.03
CA GLU A 62 -5.90 -10.76 -16.06
C GLU A 62 -5.71 -10.18 -17.48
N MET A 63 -6.25 -9.00 -17.77
CA MET A 63 -6.02 -8.30 -19.05
C MET A 63 -4.53 -8.05 -19.31
N MET A 64 -3.80 -7.60 -18.27
CA MET A 64 -2.36 -7.35 -18.36
C MET A 64 -1.56 -8.64 -18.50
N ALA A 65 -2.01 -9.74 -17.92
CA ALA A 65 -1.33 -11.03 -17.94
C ALA A 65 -1.43 -11.73 -19.30
N ASN A 66 -2.57 -11.58 -19.96
CA ASN A 66 -2.92 -12.31 -21.19
C ASN A 66 -2.59 -11.52 -22.48
N THR A 67 -2.08 -10.28 -22.39
CA THR A 67 -1.62 -9.56 -23.59
C THR A 67 -0.19 -9.94 -23.97
N GLU A 68 0.07 -10.00 -25.26
CA GLU A 68 1.40 -10.13 -25.84
C GLU A 68 1.97 -8.76 -26.28
N GLU A 69 1.15 -7.70 -26.27
CA GLU A 69 1.53 -6.33 -26.64
C GLU A 69 2.27 -5.63 -25.51
N TYR A 70 3.50 -6.08 -25.19
CA TYR A 70 4.33 -5.45 -24.17
C TYR A 70 5.82 -5.55 -24.50
N GLU A 71 6.60 -4.65 -23.93
CA GLU A 71 8.05 -4.64 -23.92
C GLU A 71 8.57 -4.74 -22.49
N LEU A 72 9.61 -5.52 -22.25
CA LEU A 72 10.31 -5.55 -20.97
C LEU A 72 11.42 -4.49 -20.96
N LEU A 73 11.40 -3.59 -19.97
CA LEU A 73 12.30 -2.45 -19.91
C LEU A 73 13.73 -2.82 -19.49
N ALA A 74 13.90 -3.93 -18.76
CA ALA A 74 15.20 -4.39 -18.30
C ALA A 74 15.53 -5.79 -18.80
N SER A 75 16.80 -6.04 -19.07
CA SER A 75 17.32 -7.38 -19.41
C SER A 75 17.28 -8.34 -18.22
N VAL A 76 17.36 -9.65 -18.48
CA VAL A 76 17.36 -10.67 -17.40
C VAL A 76 18.53 -10.46 -16.42
N GLY A 77 19.71 -10.06 -16.92
CA GLY A 77 20.88 -9.82 -16.08
C GLY A 77 20.76 -8.58 -15.17
N PHE A 78 19.99 -7.58 -15.58
CA PHE A 78 19.78 -6.35 -14.81
C PHE A 78 18.97 -6.60 -13.53
N THR A 79 17.98 -7.49 -13.57
CA THR A 79 17.15 -7.81 -12.41
C THR A 79 17.88 -8.60 -11.32
N GLN A 80 18.90 -9.37 -11.68
CA GLN A 80 19.68 -10.15 -10.71
C GLN A 80 20.67 -9.31 -9.92
N SER A 81 21.17 -8.20 -10.47
CA SER A 81 22.28 -7.44 -9.86
C SER A 81 21.84 -6.24 -9.01
N VAL A 82 20.67 -5.66 -9.23
CA VAL A 82 20.33 -4.35 -8.66
C VAL A 82 19.19 -4.39 -7.63
N ASN A 83 18.34 -5.43 -7.60
CA ASN A 83 17.07 -5.31 -6.88
C ASN A 83 16.74 -6.35 -5.80
N SER A 84 17.41 -7.50 -5.71
CA SER A 84 17.01 -8.49 -4.69
C SER A 84 17.29 -7.98 -3.27
N SER A 85 18.50 -7.51 -3.01
CA SER A 85 18.89 -7.06 -1.67
C SER A 85 18.18 -5.77 -1.25
N ASP A 86 17.94 -4.84 -2.16
CA ASP A 86 17.22 -3.59 -1.89
C ASP A 86 15.72 -3.82 -1.71
N PHE A 87 15.13 -4.69 -2.54
CA PHE A 87 13.74 -5.10 -2.37
C PHE A 87 13.54 -5.84 -1.05
N GLU A 88 14.40 -6.80 -0.71
CA GLU A 88 14.35 -7.53 0.57
C GLU A 88 14.53 -6.59 1.76
N ARG A 89 15.45 -5.62 1.65
CA ARG A 89 15.68 -4.60 2.68
C ARG A 89 14.42 -3.77 2.91
N PHE A 90 13.80 -3.25 1.85
CA PHE A 90 12.57 -2.48 1.96
C PHE A 90 11.40 -3.34 2.44
N ASN A 91 11.30 -4.58 1.99
CA ASN A 91 10.27 -5.51 2.44
C ASN A 91 10.38 -5.81 3.95
N LYS A 92 11.59 -5.99 4.49
CA LYS A 92 11.80 -6.14 5.95
C LYS A 92 11.27 -4.93 6.72
N ILE A 93 11.57 -3.71 6.25
CA ILE A 93 11.03 -2.48 6.84
C ILE A 93 9.50 -2.48 6.79
N TYR A 94 8.93 -2.76 5.63
CA TYR A 94 7.48 -2.73 5.43
C TYR A 94 6.75 -3.74 6.32
N GLN A 95 7.23 -4.99 6.36
CA GLN A 95 6.65 -6.04 7.22
C GLN A 95 6.73 -5.65 8.72
N TYR A 96 7.85 -5.08 9.14
CA TYR A 96 7.99 -4.56 10.50
C TYR A 96 6.95 -3.46 10.79
N LEU A 97 6.78 -2.50 9.88
CA LEU A 97 5.80 -1.42 10.03
C LEU A 97 4.36 -1.95 10.08
N VAL A 98 4.00 -2.87 9.19
CA VAL A 98 2.65 -3.49 9.18
C VAL A 98 2.35 -4.18 10.50
N LYS A 99 3.33 -4.83 11.10
CA LYS A 99 3.16 -5.56 12.37
C LYS A 99 3.10 -4.63 13.59
N ASN A 100 3.81 -3.49 13.55
CA ASN A 100 4.07 -2.68 14.74
C ASN A 100 3.56 -1.23 14.64
N PHE A 101 2.85 -0.84 13.56
CA PHE A 101 2.47 0.57 13.32
C PHE A 101 1.71 1.22 14.49
N ASN A 102 0.96 0.44 15.24
CA ASN A 102 0.15 0.88 16.37
C ASN A 102 0.95 1.01 17.69
N GLN A 103 2.24 0.68 17.68
CA GLN A 103 3.15 0.82 18.82
C GLN A 103 4.12 2.00 18.60
N PRO A 104 4.77 2.49 19.67
CA PRO A 104 5.89 3.40 19.54
C PRO A 104 7.03 2.72 18.76
N ILE A 105 7.40 3.29 17.62
CA ILE A 105 8.51 2.80 16.79
C ILE A 105 9.67 3.78 16.87
N LYS A 106 10.85 3.29 17.27
CA LYS A 106 12.09 4.08 17.29
C LYS A 106 12.80 3.97 15.94
N LEU A 107 13.33 5.10 15.47
CA LEU A 107 14.03 5.17 14.20
C LEU A 107 15.26 4.25 14.17
N GLU A 108 15.98 4.19 15.30
CA GLU A 108 17.18 3.37 15.49
C GLU A 108 16.88 1.89 15.32
N GLU A 109 15.73 1.45 15.80
CA GLU A 109 15.29 0.06 15.71
C GLU A 109 15.04 -0.34 14.26
N VAL A 110 14.30 0.48 13.52
CA VAL A 110 13.99 0.18 12.10
C VAL A 110 15.24 0.28 11.22
N ALA A 111 16.13 1.22 11.51
CA ALA A 111 17.40 1.34 10.82
C ALA A 111 18.29 0.10 11.06
N GLY A 112 18.33 -0.38 12.31
CA GLY A 112 19.08 -1.59 12.70
C GLY A 112 18.61 -2.86 12.00
N LEU A 113 17.27 -3.01 11.74
CA LEU A 113 16.72 -4.17 11.00
C LEU A 113 17.35 -4.38 9.62
N VAL A 114 17.83 -3.31 9.02
CA VAL A 114 18.41 -3.32 7.66
C VAL A 114 19.89 -2.94 7.62
N GLY A 115 20.53 -2.91 8.79
CA GLY A 115 21.99 -2.65 8.90
C GLY A 115 22.37 -1.22 8.51
N LEU A 116 21.51 -0.23 8.74
CA LEU A 116 21.78 1.17 8.44
C LEU A 116 21.87 2.01 9.71
N THR A 117 22.69 3.07 9.66
CA THR A 117 22.61 4.13 10.66
C THR A 117 21.29 4.91 10.50
N PRO A 118 20.75 5.57 11.54
CA PRO A 118 19.53 6.37 11.44
C PRO A 118 19.57 7.40 10.31
N THR A 119 20.70 8.09 10.13
CA THR A 119 20.88 9.08 9.06
C THR A 119 20.84 8.44 7.67
N ALA A 120 21.55 7.33 7.47
CA ALA A 120 21.56 6.59 6.21
C ALA A 120 20.16 6.02 5.89
N PHE A 121 19.45 5.51 6.92
CA PHE A 121 18.08 5.04 6.80
C PHE A 121 17.13 6.14 6.36
N CYS A 122 17.17 7.32 6.97
CA CYS A 122 16.30 8.44 6.60
C CYS A 122 16.46 8.81 5.12
N ARG A 123 17.71 8.88 4.63
CA ARG A 123 18.00 9.16 3.22
C ARG A 123 17.46 8.05 2.31
N TYR A 124 17.81 6.80 2.60
CA TYR A 124 17.36 5.61 1.88
C TYR A 124 15.83 5.55 1.78
N PHE A 125 15.15 5.72 2.91
CA PHE A 125 13.71 5.62 3.00
C PHE A 125 13.00 6.73 2.22
N LYS A 126 13.50 7.98 2.33
CA LYS A 126 12.96 9.13 1.59
C LYS A 126 13.20 9.02 0.08
N GLU A 127 14.35 8.53 -0.36
CA GLU A 127 14.63 8.29 -1.78
C GLU A 127 13.66 7.28 -2.37
N ARG A 128 13.33 6.23 -1.62
CA ARG A 128 12.48 5.15 -2.08
C ARG A 128 10.98 5.46 -2.00
N THR A 129 10.53 6.11 -0.93
CA THR A 129 9.10 6.36 -0.68
C THR A 129 8.64 7.77 -1.05
N LYS A 130 9.58 8.68 -1.32
CA LYS A 130 9.36 10.12 -1.51
C LYS A 130 8.74 10.81 -0.27
N LYS A 131 8.73 10.12 0.87
CA LYS A 131 8.22 10.60 2.16
C LYS A 131 9.25 10.37 3.26
N THR A 132 9.22 11.19 4.31
CA THR A 132 9.99 10.87 5.52
C THR A 132 9.38 9.64 6.21
N PHE A 133 10.18 8.95 7.02
CA PHE A 133 9.72 7.80 7.80
C PHE A 133 8.48 8.11 8.65
N VAL A 134 8.50 9.25 9.35
CA VAL A 134 7.39 9.70 10.21
C VAL A 134 6.12 9.98 9.37
N GLN A 135 6.26 10.65 8.22
CA GLN A 135 5.14 10.89 7.32
C GLN A 135 4.52 9.57 6.83
N TYR A 136 5.35 8.63 6.42
CA TYR A 136 4.90 7.33 5.94
C TYR A 136 4.16 6.52 7.03
N LEU A 137 4.73 6.49 8.25
CA LEU A 137 4.11 5.84 9.40
C LEU A 137 2.77 6.49 9.76
N ASN A 138 2.70 7.83 9.76
CA ASN A 138 1.46 8.54 10.00
C ASN A 138 0.40 8.23 8.92
N ASP A 139 0.77 8.21 7.65
CA ASP A 139 -0.16 7.84 6.56
C ASP A 139 -0.70 6.42 6.75
N MET A 140 0.14 5.47 7.15
CA MET A 140 -0.27 4.11 7.47
C MET A 140 -1.27 4.09 8.62
N ARG A 141 -0.98 4.78 9.72
CA ARG A 141 -1.87 4.93 10.88
C ARG A 141 -3.21 5.56 10.52
N ILE A 142 -3.19 6.62 9.71
CA ILE A 142 -4.41 7.29 9.23
C ILE A 142 -5.23 6.34 8.33
N GLY A 143 -4.58 5.56 7.48
CA GLY A 143 -5.25 4.54 6.68
C GLY A 143 -6.02 3.52 7.54
N HIS A 144 -5.42 3.06 8.66
CA HIS A 144 -6.08 2.19 9.62
C HIS A 144 -7.19 2.90 10.39
N ALA A 145 -6.97 4.16 10.82
CA ALA A 145 -7.97 4.98 11.50
C ALA A 145 -9.24 5.16 10.65
N LYS A 146 -9.09 5.39 9.35
CA LYS A 146 -10.24 5.49 8.43
C LYS A 146 -11.14 4.27 8.48
N ARG A 147 -10.59 3.06 8.52
CA ARG A 147 -11.36 1.82 8.64
C ARG A 147 -12.13 1.75 9.96
N LEU A 148 -11.46 2.02 11.09
CA LEU A 148 -12.08 2.00 12.41
C LEU A 148 -13.19 3.06 12.56
N LEU A 149 -12.98 4.23 11.95
CA LEU A 149 -13.97 5.31 11.92
C LEU A 149 -15.21 4.93 11.09
N ILE A 150 -15.03 4.23 9.97
CA ILE A 150 -16.15 3.72 9.15
C ILE A 150 -16.95 2.67 9.93
N GLU A 151 -16.31 1.78 10.68
CA GLU A 151 -17.00 0.81 11.54
C GLU A 151 -17.85 1.47 12.62
N GLY A 152 -17.51 2.68 13.06
CA GLY A 152 -18.31 3.49 13.99
C GLY A 152 -18.44 2.97 15.41
N LYS A 153 -17.67 1.92 15.78
CA LYS A 153 -17.79 1.23 17.07
C LYS A 153 -17.02 1.91 18.22
N MET A 154 -16.10 2.80 17.87
CA MET A 154 -15.15 3.40 18.82
C MET A 154 -15.26 4.92 18.85
N LYS A 155 -14.95 5.52 20.03
CA LYS A 155 -14.75 6.97 20.14
C LYS A 155 -13.48 7.39 19.40
N ILE A 156 -13.44 8.62 18.90
CA ILE A 156 -12.28 9.18 18.20
C ILE A 156 -10.97 9.06 19.01
N SER A 157 -11.04 9.31 20.33
CA SER A 157 -9.90 9.16 21.22
C SER A 157 -9.39 7.72 21.29
N THR A 158 -10.29 6.74 21.33
CA THR A 158 -9.94 5.31 21.31
C THR A 158 -9.30 4.93 19.97
N VAL A 159 -9.88 5.37 18.85
CA VAL A 159 -9.31 5.15 17.51
C VAL A 159 -7.90 5.72 17.44
N SER A 160 -7.68 6.93 17.95
CA SER A 160 -6.35 7.57 17.99
C SER A 160 -5.31 6.67 18.70
N MET A 161 -5.64 6.12 19.85
CA MET A 161 -4.75 5.23 20.62
C MET A 161 -4.51 3.90 19.90
N GLU A 162 -5.58 3.27 19.40
CA GLU A 162 -5.50 1.98 18.68
C GLU A 162 -4.59 2.02 17.45
N VAL A 163 -4.52 3.16 16.77
CA VAL A 163 -3.63 3.31 15.61
C VAL A 163 -2.25 3.87 15.98
N GLY A 164 -1.93 4.02 17.26
CA GLY A 164 -0.60 4.33 17.76
C GLY A 164 -0.26 5.83 17.87
N PHE A 165 -1.27 6.71 17.95
CA PHE A 165 -1.01 8.12 18.31
C PHE A 165 -1.12 8.30 19.83
N ASN A 166 -0.05 8.78 20.45
CA ASN A 166 0.00 9.06 21.89
C ASN A 166 -0.72 10.35 22.29
N ASN A 167 -1.11 11.18 21.31
CA ASN A 167 -1.74 12.47 21.53
C ASN A 167 -2.88 12.67 20.53
N LEU A 168 -4.08 12.91 21.07
CA LEU A 168 -5.29 13.12 20.27
C LEU A 168 -5.21 14.36 19.37
N SER A 169 -4.61 15.45 19.84
CA SER A 169 -4.47 16.67 19.04
C SER A 169 -3.59 16.43 17.83
N ASN A 170 -2.45 15.74 18.00
CA ASN A 170 -1.59 15.34 16.90
C ASN A 170 -2.31 14.41 15.91
N PHE A 171 -3.10 13.44 16.40
CA PHE A 171 -3.92 12.59 15.54
C PHE A 171 -4.88 13.41 14.68
N ILE A 172 -5.64 14.32 15.29
CA ILE A 172 -6.61 15.17 14.57
C ILE A 172 -5.91 16.01 13.50
N GLU A 173 -4.75 16.61 13.84
CA GLU A 173 -3.96 17.39 12.90
C GLU A 173 -3.47 16.55 11.70
N GLN A 174 -2.84 15.40 11.96
CA GLN A 174 -2.35 14.52 10.91
C GLN A 174 -3.48 13.94 10.06
N PHE A 175 -4.62 13.60 10.68
CA PHE A 175 -5.80 13.14 9.97
C PHE A 175 -6.35 14.22 9.04
N LYS A 176 -6.54 15.45 9.55
CA LYS A 176 -7.00 16.59 8.73
C LYS A 176 -6.04 16.90 7.59
N LYS A 177 -4.72 16.82 7.84
CA LYS A 177 -3.69 17.02 6.81
C LYS A 177 -3.75 15.97 5.70
N SER A 178 -4.00 14.70 6.04
CA SER A 178 -4.03 13.58 5.09
C SER A 178 -5.37 13.43 4.37
N VAL A 179 -6.47 13.72 5.05
CA VAL A 179 -7.85 13.42 4.58
C VAL A 179 -8.63 14.68 4.19
N HIS A 180 -8.13 15.88 4.54
CA HIS A 180 -8.74 17.20 4.32
C HIS A 180 -10.08 17.39 5.03
N MET A 181 -10.37 16.58 6.07
CA MET A 181 -11.53 16.74 6.97
C MET A 181 -11.20 16.24 8.38
N LEU A 182 -12.03 16.61 9.36
CA LEU A 182 -11.87 16.14 10.72
C LEU A 182 -12.27 14.67 10.86
N PRO A 183 -11.68 13.90 11.80
CA PRO A 183 -12.08 12.51 12.07
C PRO A 183 -13.58 12.35 12.38
N THR A 184 -14.16 13.32 13.09
CA THR A 184 -15.59 13.36 13.43
C THR A 184 -16.48 13.54 12.21
N GLU A 185 -16.08 14.42 11.28
CA GLU A 185 -16.77 14.66 10.02
C GLU A 185 -16.68 13.39 9.15
N TYR A 186 -15.49 12.80 9.07
CA TYR A 186 -15.26 11.57 8.33
C TYR A 186 -16.14 10.42 8.85
N GLN A 187 -16.20 10.23 10.16
CA GLN A 187 -17.04 9.22 10.79
C GLN A 187 -18.53 9.48 10.53
N LYS A 188 -18.98 10.75 10.61
CA LYS A 188 -20.36 11.13 10.33
C LYS A 188 -20.75 10.89 8.87
N GLN A 189 -19.82 11.13 7.95
CA GLN A 189 -20.08 11.04 6.50
C GLN A 189 -20.02 9.58 6.00
N TYR A 190 -19.05 8.79 6.49
CA TYR A 190 -18.75 7.45 5.96
C TYR A 190 -19.02 6.31 6.94
N GLY A 191 -19.26 6.62 8.22
CA GLY A 191 -19.50 5.61 9.24
C GLY A 191 -20.80 4.84 9.00
N VAL A 192 -20.78 3.55 9.32
CA VAL A 192 -21.98 2.71 9.31
C VAL A 192 -22.97 3.29 10.33
N LYS A 193 -24.10 3.81 9.86
CA LYS A 193 -25.20 4.21 10.74
C LYS A 193 -25.75 2.94 11.37
N ASN A 194 -25.34 2.66 12.61
CA ASN A 194 -26.05 1.65 13.42
C ASN A 194 -27.49 2.15 13.58
N LYS A 195 -28.41 1.58 12.83
CA LYS A 195 -29.85 1.71 13.14
C LYS A 195 -30.03 1.08 14.52
N LYS A 196 -30.32 1.92 15.52
CA LYS A 196 -30.89 1.46 16.79
C LYS A 196 -32.25 0.82 16.54
#